data_53c875bc48ee77852426aeb4b074c1d1
#
_entry.id   53c875bc48ee77852426aeb4b074c1d1
#
_cell.length_a   1.000
_cell.length_b   1.000
_cell.length_c   1.000
_cell.angle_alpha   90.00
_cell.angle_beta   90.00
_cell.angle_gamma   90.00
#
_symmetry.space_group_name_H-M   'P 1'
#
loop_
_entity.id
_entity.type
_entity.pdbx_description
1 polymer ?
#
loop_
_entity_poly.entity_id
_entity_poly.type
_entity_poly.pdbx_seq_one_letter_code
_entity_poly.pdbx_strand_id
1 'polypeptide(L)'
;MNHFNEGNKFYTEKQFQKAINSYRLSIDSNVNVPCSYCNIGVCYIKLRDFDSAIKMIKKSLEFQKESKYYFNLAYCYAMKQESNKALIYFNLAWALDSSDLDCEKAIKLILSKNKKAL
;
A
#
# COMPACT_ATOMS: atom_id res chain seq x y z
N MET A 1 0.79 -6.22 25.88
CA MET A 1 0.56 -6.88 24.58
C MET A 1 0.96 -5.92 23.46
N ASN A 2 1.65 -6.41 22.44
CA ASN A 2 2.07 -5.58 21.30
C ASN A 2 0.94 -5.51 20.27
N HIS A 3 0.32 -4.35 20.15
CA HIS A 3 -0.80 -4.14 19.23
C HIS A 3 -0.40 -4.33 17.77
N PHE A 4 0.85 -4.01 17.42
CA PHE A 4 1.33 -4.21 16.05
C PHE A 4 1.34 -5.71 15.69
N ASN A 5 1.89 -6.54 16.57
CA ASN A 5 1.92 -7.99 16.35
C ASN A 5 0.51 -8.59 16.36
N GLU A 6 -0.38 -8.06 17.18
CA GLU A 6 -1.78 -8.46 17.20
C GLU A 6 -2.45 -8.16 15.85
N GLY A 7 -2.17 -6.96 15.30
CA GLY A 7 -2.66 -6.60 13.97
C GLY A 7 -2.17 -7.57 12.90
N ASN A 8 -0.88 -7.94 12.95
CA ASN A 8 -0.32 -8.91 12.01
C ASN A 8 -1.01 -10.26 12.12
N LYS A 9 -1.33 -10.70 13.33
CA LYS A 9 -2.05 -11.95 13.55
C LYS A 9 -3.44 -11.90 12.93
N PHE A 10 -4.20 -10.84 13.21
CA PHE A 10 -5.53 -10.68 12.63
C PHE A 10 -5.48 -10.61 11.10
N TYR A 11 -4.46 -9.93 10.55
CA TYR A 11 -4.28 -9.86 9.10
C TYR A 11 -4.08 -11.28 8.52
N THR A 12 -3.21 -12.07 9.14
CA THR A 12 -2.94 -13.44 8.70
C THR A 12 -4.21 -14.29 8.74
N GLU A 13 -5.07 -14.07 9.73
CA GLU A 13 -6.35 -14.76 9.89
C GLU A 13 -7.43 -14.17 8.99
N LYS A 14 -7.10 -13.20 8.15
CA LYS A 14 -8.04 -12.49 7.24
C LYS A 14 -9.14 -11.74 7.99
N GLN A 15 -8.89 -11.37 9.24
CA GLN A 15 -9.80 -10.55 10.04
C GLN A 15 -9.37 -9.08 9.90
N PHE A 16 -9.63 -8.51 8.72
CA PHE A 16 -9.04 -7.24 8.32
C PHE A 16 -9.52 -6.07 9.17
N GLN A 17 -10.79 -6.04 9.56
CA GLN A 17 -11.29 -4.95 10.39
C GLN A 17 -10.65 -4.98 11.79
N LYS A 18 -10.48 -6.18 12.35
CA LYS A 18 -9.81 -6.33 13.64
C LYS A 18 -8.33 -5.93 13.54
N ALA A 19 -7.69 -6.29 12.43
CA ALA A 19 -6.31 -5.87 12.17
C ALA A 19 -6.19 -4.35 12.14
N ILE A 20 -7.10 -3.67 11.44
CA ILE A 20 -7.12 -2.21 11.38
C ILE A 20 -7.20 -1.62 12.79
N ASN A 21 -8.08 -2.15 13.62
CA ASN A 21 -8.25 -1.66 14.99
C ASN A 21 -6.97 -1.82 15.82
N SER A 22 -6.30 -2.97 15.70
CA SER A 22 -5.04 -3.22 16.41
C SER A 22 -3.92 -2.31 15.91
N TYR A 23 -3.81 -2.10 14.60
CA TYR A 23 -2.81 -1.18 14.05
C TYR A 23 -3.07 0.26 14.50
N ARG A 24 -4.33 0.67 14.61
CA ARG A 24 -4.64 2.01 15.15
C ARG A 24 -4.18 2.17 16.59
N LEU A 25 -4.34 1.14 17.40
CA LEU A 25 -3.83 1.15 18.77
C LEU A 25 -2.30 1.22 18.81
N SER A 26 -1.63 0.57 17.85
CA SER A 26 -0.18 0.66 17.71
C SER A 26 0.25 2.09 17.38
N ILE A 27 -0.47 2.77 16.49
CA ILE A 27 -0.21 4.17 16.16
C ILE A 27 -0.39 5.06 17.40
N ASP A 28 -1.49 4.86 18.13
CA ASP A 28 -1.77 5.63 19.35
C ASP A 28 -0.69 5.43 20.39
N SER A 29 -0.06 4.26 20.44
CA SER A 29 1.04 3.93 21.34
C SER A 29 2.40 4.37 20.79
N ASN A 30 2.42 5.03 19.64
CA ASN A 30 3.63 5.49 18.96
C ASN A 30 4.62 4.35 18.65
N VAL A 31 4.10 3.20 18.24
CA VAL A 31 4.90 2.00 17.92
C VAL A 31 4.68 1.67 16.45
N ASN A 32 5.78 1.55 15.69
CA ASN A 32 5.76 1.18 14.25
C ASN A 32 4.76 2.02 13.46
N VAL A 33 4.76 3.33 13.67
CA VAL A 33 3.73 4.23 13.11
C VAL A 33 3.65 4.17 11.59
N PRO A 34 4.74 4.35 10.82
CA PRO A 34 4.63 4.29 9.36
C PRO A 34 4.15 2.93 8.86
N CYS A 35 4.70 1.84 9.40
CA CYS A 35 4.28 0.49 9.03
C CYS A 35 2.80 0.26 9.34
N SER A 36 2.34 0.74 10.48
CA SER A 36 0.94 0.56 10.90
C SER A 36 0.00 1.27 9.93
N TYR A 37 0.31 2.50 9.52
CA TYR A 37 -0.49 3.19 8.51
C TYR A 37 -0.52 2.43 7.19
N CYS A 38 0.62 1.93 6.72
CA CYS A 38 0.66 1.14 5.49
C CYS A 38 -0.15 -0.14 5.62
N ASN A 39 -0.01 -0.83 6.75
CA ASN A 39 -0.73 -2.10 6.98
C ASN A 39 -2.25 -1.89 7.06
N ILE A 40 -2.68 -0.77 7.64
CA ILE A 40 -4.11 -0.39 7.60
C ILE A 40 -4.53 -0.20 6.14
N GLY A 41 -3.72 0.48 5.35
CA GLY A 41 -3.97 0.65 3.93
C GLY A 41 -4.12 -0.68 3.20
N VAL A 42 -3.22 -1.64 3.48
CA VAL A 42 -3.28 -2.96 2.88
C VAL A 42 -4.56 -3.69 3.30
N CYS A 43 -4.99 -3.55 4.56
CA CYS A 43 -6.26 -4.11 5.02
C CYS A 43 -7.43 -3.54 4.22
N TYR A 44 -7.44 -2.23 3.97
CA TYR A 44 -8.47 -1.60 3.15
C TYR A 44 -8.41 -2.11 1.70
N ILE A 45 -7.24 -2.37 1.16
CA ILE A 45 -7.10 -3.00 -0.17
C ILE A 45 -7.81 -4.35 -0.18
N LYS A 46 -7.59 -5.16 0.85
CA LYS A 46 -8.26 -6.48 0.97
C LYS A 46 -9.77 -6.35 1.07
N LEU A 47 -10.24 -5.28 1.69
CA LEU A 47 -11.67 -4.96 1.78
C LEU A 47 -12.19 -4.22 0.55
N ARG A 48 -11.33 -3.97 -0.43
CA ARG A 48 -11.62 -3.27 -1.68
C ARG A 48 -12.08 -1.82 -1.49
N ASP A 49 -11.67 -1.22 -0.40
CA ASP A 49 -11.87 0.20 -0.14
C ASP A 49 -10.60 0.96 -0.50
N PHE A 50 -10.42 1.23 -1.79
CA PHE A 50 -9.18 1.79 -2.31
C PHE A 50 -8.99 3.26 -1.90
N ASP A 51 -10.07 4.01 -1.75
CA ASP A 51 -9.96 5.42 -1.32
C ASP A 51 -9.43 5.53 0.10
N SER A 52 -9.93 4.71 1.02
CA SER A 52 -9.42 4.68 2.38
C SER A 52 -7.99 4.17 2.43
N ALA A 53 -7.66 3.17 1.60
CA ALA A 53 -6.31 2.65 1.50
C ALA A 53 -5.32 3.74 1.07
N ILE A 54 -5.67 4.50 0.04
CA ILE A 54 -4.82 5.59 -0.46
C ILE A 54 -4.54 6.60 0.66
N LYS A 55 -5.58 6.99 1.40
CA LYS A 55 -5.44 7.95 2.49
C LYS A 55 -4.44 7.45 3.55
N MET A 56 -4.54 6.19 3.93
CA MET A 56 -3.68 5.61 4.97
C MET A 56 -2.24 5.46 4.48
N ILE A 57 -2.05 4.97 3.26
CA ILE A 57 -0.71 4.78 2.70
C ILE A 57 0.00 6.13 2.52
N LYS A 58 -0.72 7.17 2.12
CA LYS A 58 -0.13 8.51 2.05
C LYS A 58 0.37 9.00 3.41
N LYS A 59 -0.32 8.64 4.49
CA LYS A 59 0.17 8.95 5.83
C LYS A 59 1.49 8.25 6.15
N SER A 60 1.66 6.99 5.71
CA SER A 60 2.94 6.30 5.86
C SER A 60 4.07 7.08 5.19
N LEU A 61 3.79 7.59 3.99
CA LEU A 61 4.79 8.33 3.20
C LEU A 61 5.16 9.68 3.81
N GLU A 62 4.34 10.24 4.71
CA GLU A 62 4.69 11.44 5.45
C GLU A 62 5.82 11.18 6.45
N PHE A 63 5.97 9.92 6.91
CA PHE A 63 6.99 9.52 7.88
C PHE A 63 8.24 8.97 7.21
N GLN A 64 8.06 8.11 6.22
CA GLN A 64 9.14 7.40 5.52
C GLN A 64 8.79 7.19 4.06
N LYS A 65 9.80 7.21 3.20
CA LYS A 65 9.62 6.90 1.78
C LYS A 65 10.23 5.53 1.52
N GLU A 66 9.36 4.53 1.43
CA GLU A 66 9.76 3.14 1.18
C GLU A 66 9.11 2.61 -0.09
N SER A 67 9.83 1.74 -0.78
CA SER A 67 9.37 1.13 -2.03
C SER A 67 7.99 0.49 -1.87
N LYS A 68 7.79 -0.29 -0.81
CA LYS A 68 6.52 -1.00 -0.63
C LYS A 68 5.34 -0.06 -0.41
N TYR A 69 5.56 1.12 0.19
CA TYR A 69 4.49 2.10 0.37
C TYR A 69 4.06 2.67 -0.98
N TYR A 70 5.03 3.04 -1.81
CA TYR A 70 4.73 3.51 -3.16
C TYR A 70 4.08 2.42 -4.01
N PHE A 71 4.55 1.17 -3.89
CA PHE A 71 3.96 0.05 -4.63
C PHE A 71 2.48 -0.12 -4.29
N ASN A 72 2.15 -0.14 -3.00
CA ASN A 72 0.76 -0.31 -2.56
C ASN A 72 -0.11 0.87 -2.98
N LEU A 73 0.44 2.09 -2.94
CA LEU A 73 -0.27 3.28 -3.40
C LEU A 73 -0.56 3.18 -4.90
N ALA A 74 0.45 2.80 -5.68
CA ALA A 74 0.32 2.61 -7.11
C ALA A 74 -0.74 1.55 -7.44
N TYR A 75 -0.73 0.45 -6.69
CA TYR A 75 -1.72 -0.61 -6.85
C TYR A 75 -3.15 -0.08 -6.67
N CYS A 76 -3.37 0.75 -5.66
CA CYS A 76 -4.69 1.36 -5.43
C CYS A 76 -5.14 2.20 -6.62
N TYR A 77 -4.23 3.03 -7.16
CA TYR A 77 -4.57 3.84 -8.33
C TYR A 77 -4.83 2.97 -9.57
N ALA A 78 -4.06 1.89 -9.74
CA ALA A 78 -4.29 0.96 -10.84
C ALA A 78 -5.67 0.31 -10.73
N MET A 79 -6.08 -0.08 -9.53
CA MET A 79 -7.41 -0.67 -9.31
C MET A 79 -8.54 0.32 -9.54
N LYS A 80 -8.27 1.61 -9.37
CA LYS A 80 -9.22 2.68 -9.69
C LYS A 80 -9.15 3.11 -11.15
N GLN A 81 -8.34 2.43 -11.95
CA GLN A 81 -8.13 2.73 -13.38
C GLN A 81 -7.52 4.11 -13.64
N GLU A 82 -6.79 4.63 -12.67
CA GLU A 82 -6.03 5.87 -12.81
C GLU A 82 -4.59 5.52 -13.18
N SER A 83 -4.40 5.05 -14.41
CA SER A 83 -3.14 4.48 -14.89
C SER A 83 -1.96 5.45 -14.82
N ASN A 84 -2.19 6.73 -15.09
CA ASN A 84 -1.10 7.72 -15.06
C ASN A 84 -0.54 7.90 -13.65
N LYS A 85 -1.42 7.99 -12.65
CA LYS A 85 -1.00 8.08 -11.25
C LYS A 85 -0.32 6.79 -10.80
N ALA A 86 -0.90 5.64 -11.19
CA ALA A 86 -0.30 4.35 -10.87
C ALA A 86 1.12 4.26 -11.42
N LEU A 87 1.32 4.67 -12.66
CA LEU A 87 2.64 4.63 -13.29
C LEU A 87 3.66 5.49 -12.54
N ILE A 88 3.27 6.70 -12.12
CA ILE A 88 4.15 7.58 -11.35
C ILE A 88 4.63 6.88 -10.08
N TYR A 89 3.70 6.28 -9.32
CA TYR A 89 4.04 5.67 -8.03
C TYR A 89 4.76 4.33 -8.20
N PHE A 90 4.44 3.54 -9.23
CA PHE A 90 5.24 2.35 -9.53
C PHE A 90 6.67 2.71 -9.90
N ASN A 91 6.87 3.79 -10.65
CA ASN A 91 8.22 4.26 -10.99
C ASN A 91 8.99 4.72 -9.74
N LEU A 92 8.32 5.41 -8.82
CA LEU A 92 8.94 5.80 -7.55
C LEU A 92 9.33 4.57 -6.71
N ALA A 93 8.44 3.56 -6.65
CA ALA A 93 8.75 2.31 -5.96
C ALA A 93 9.97 1.63 -6.58
N TRP A 94 10.00 1.54 -7.91
CA TRP A 94 11.10 0.90 -8.62
C TRP A 94 12.41 1.67 -8.45
N ALA A 95 12.35 3.01 -8.40
CA ALA A 95 13.54 3.82 -8.16
C ALA A 95 14.17 3.55 -6.79
N LEU A 96 13.35 3.23 -5.78
CA LEU A 96 13.84 2.91 -4.44
C LEU A 96 14.31 1.46 -4.32
N ASP A 97 13.74 0.55 -5.12
CA ASP A 97 14.12 -0.86 -5.14
C ASP A 97 13.99 -1.39 -6.57
N SER A 98 15.05 -1.22 -7.35
CA SER A 98 15.08 -1.65 -8.75
C SER A 98 15.18 -3.17 -8.92
N SER A 99 15.35 -3.92 -7.84
CA SER A 99 15.32 -5.38 -7.88
C SER A 99 13.91 -5.93 -7.79
N ASP A 100 12.91 -5.08 -7.57
CA ASP A 100 11.52 -5.51 -7.43
C ASP A 100 10.92 -5.83 -8.80
N LEU A 101 10.85 -7.11 -9.11
CA LEU A 101 10.31 -7.60 -10.38
C LEU A 101 8.81 -7.32 -10.52
N ASP A 102 8.08 -7.24 -9.41
CA ASP A 102 6.64 -6.95 -9.44
C ASP A 102 6.39 -5.52 -9.89
N CYS A 103 7.21 -4.56 -9.43
CA CYS A 103 7.15 -3.18 -9.91
C CYS A 103 7.43 -3.11 -11.41
N GLU A 104 8.48 -3.80 -11.87
CA GLU A 104 8.84 -3.81 -13.29
C GLU A 104 7.70 -4.36 -14.13
N LYS A 105 7.11 -5.48 -13.72
CA LYS A 105 5.99 -6.10 -14.43
C LYS A 105 4.78 -5.16 -14.48
N ALA A 106 4.47 -4.49 -13.38
CA ALA A 106 3.34 -3.55 -13.32
C ALA A 106 3.54 -2.38 -14.29
N ILE A 107 4.74 -1.83 -14.31
CA ILE A 107 5.08 -0.72 -15.21
C ILE A 107 4.91 -1.16 -16.67
N LYS A 108 5.48 -2.31 -17.04
CA LYS A 108 5.40 -2.84 -18.39
C LYS A 108 3.95 -3.09 -18.81
N LEU A 109 3.14 -3.61 -17.91
CA LEU A 109 1.73 -3.88 -18.19
C LEU A 109 0.96 -2.60 -18.49
N ILE A 110 1.16 -1.56 -17.70
CA ILE A 110 0.49 -0.27 -17.90
C ILE A 110 0.91 0.34 -19.24
N LEU A 111 2.22 0.33 -19.53
CA LEU A 111 2.72 0.88 -20.79
C LEU A 111 2.19 0.11 -22.00
N SER A 112 2.06 -1.21 -21.88
CA SER A 112 1.50 -2.05 -22.95
C SER A 112 0.03 -1.69 -23.21
N LYS A 113 -0.76 -1.51 -22.16
CA LYS A 113 -2.17 -1.11 -22.29
C LYS A 113 -2.31 0.27 -22.93
N ASN A 114 -1.46 1.22 -22.55
CA ASN A 114 -1.49 2.56 -23.14
C ASN A 114 -1.16 2.52 -24.63
N LYS A 115 -0.21 1.69 -25.06
CA LYS A 115 0.11 1.52 -26.48
C LYS A 115 -1.07 0.95 -27.25
N LYS A 116 -1.80 0.00 -26.66
CA LYS A 116 -2.96 -0.61 -27.31
C LYS A 116 -4.13 0.37 -27.45
N ALA A 117 -4.21 1.35 -26.55
CA ALA A 117 -5.26 2.37 -26.59
C ALA A 117 -5.01 3.43 -27.67
N LEU A 118 -3.78 3.53 -28.16
CA LEU A 118 -3.41 4.44 -29.22
C LEU A 118 -3.61 3.78 -30.59
#